data_ea795d1a59aa7bdabf0d62667f85274f
#
_entry.id   ea795d1a59aa7bdabf0d62667f85274f
#
_cell.length_a   1.000
_cell.length_b   1.000
_cell.length_c   1.000
_cell.angle_alpha   90.00
_cell.angle_beta   90.00
_cell.angle_gamma   90.00
#
_symmetry.space_group_name_H-M   'P 1'
#
loop_
_entity.id
_entity.type
_entity.pdbx_description
1 polymer ?
#
loop_
_entity_poly.entity_id
_entity_poly.type
_entity_poly.pdbx_seq_one_letter_code
_entity_poly.pdbx_strand_id
1 'polypeptide(L)'
;DAVGADRVHCVMMPSPYTSKHSLKDAAECARLIGVKLDTIPIKDAMDAFDDMLNDLFVGHSLDTTEENIQARARGLTLMAISNKFGYIVLSTGNKSEMSVGYATLYGDMCGGYSVLKDVYKTTVFALARWRNEQKPSCCLGPDTRAIPERIITKPPSAELKPDQTDQDTLPPYEVLDGVLRCLIEEELSV
;
A
#
# COMPACT_ATOMS: atom_id res chain seq x y z
N ASP A 1 1.86 -4.23 -16.04
CA ASP A 1 2.75 -4.84 -17.03
C ASP A 1 2.37 -6.28 -17.39
N ALA A 2 2.16 -7.17 -16.42
CA ALA A 2 2.01 -8.60 -16.69
C ALA A 2 0.70 -8.99 -17.42
N VAL A 3 -0.40 -8.33 -17.11
CA VAL A 3 -1.75 -8.73 -17.57
C VAL A 3 -2.39 -7.75 -18.55
N GLY A 4 -1.73 -6.61 -18.81
CA GLY A 4 -2.26 -5.52 -19.64
C GLY A 4 -3.09 -4.52 -18.85
N ALA A 5 -3.11 -3.27 -19.31
CA ALA A 5 -3.76 -2.16 -18.63
C ALA A 5 -5.30 -2.29 -18.61
N ASP A 6 -5.88 -2.90 -19.64
CA ASP A 6 -7.31 -3.14 -19.78
C ASP A 6 -7.90 -4.09 -18.73
N ARG A 7 -7.06 -4.88 -18.08
CA ARG A 7 -7.44 -5.83 -17.02
C ARG A 7 -7.19 -5.31 -15.61
N VAL A 8 -6.72 -4.08 -15.46
CA VAL A 8 -6.35 -3.49 -14.16
C VAL A 8 -7.17 -2.24 -13.92
N HIS A 9 -7.78 -2.19 -12.74
CA HIS A 9 -8.53 -1.04 -12.26
C HIS A 9 -7.93 -0.61 -10.92
N CYS A 10 -7.38 0.59 -10.87
CA CYS A 10 -6.82 1.17 -9.67
C CYS A 10 -7.82 2.09 -8.99
N VAL A 11 -7.83 2.07 -7.66
CA VAL A 11 -8.69 2.92 -6.84
C VAL A 11 -7.82 3.67 -5.84
N MET A 12 -7.80 4.99 -5.94
CA MET A 12 -7.14 5.86 -4.98
C MET A 12 -8.16 6.28 -3.91
N MET A 13 -7.84 6.05 -2.65
CA MET A 13 -8.74 6.28 -1.52
C MET A 13 -8.11 7.24 -0.50
N PRO A 14 -8.08 8.56 -0.83
CA PRO A 14 -7.45 9.53 0.05
C PRO A 14 -8.20 9.70 1.37
N SER A 15 -7.43 9.90 2.44
CA SER A 15 -7.86 10.42 3.73
C SER A 15 -7.38 11.86 3.89
N PRO A 16 -7.78 12.58 4.97
CA PRO A 16 -7.22 13.89 5.30
C PRO A 16 -5.70 13.91 5.48
N TYR A 17 -5.09 12.77 5.76
CA TYR A 17 -3.64 12.62 5.98
C TYR A 17 -2.86 12.28 4.70
N THR A 18 -3.56 11.96 3.62
CA THR A 18 -2.91 11.62 2.35
C THR A 18 -2.25 12.83 1.73
N SER A 19 -0.95 12.78 1.52
CA SER A 19 -0.17 13.89 1.00
C SER A 19 -0.54 14.21 -0.46
N LYS A 20 -0.48 15.51 -0.82
CA LYS A 20 -0.67 15.94 -2.21
C LYS A 20 0.35 15.30 -3.17
N HIS A 21 1.50 14.93 -2.66
CA HIS A 21 2.53 14.26 -3.45
C HIS A 21 2.12 12.82 -3.78
N SER A 22 1.62 12.07 -2.81
CA SER A 22 1.14 10.71 -3.02
C SER A 22 -0.01 10.65 -4.03
N LEU A 23 -0.95 11.61 -3.96
CA LEU A 23 -2.04 11.70 -4.94
C LEU A 23 -1.52 11.94 -6.37
N LYS A 24 -0.55 12.86 -6.53
CA LYS A 24 0.05 13.14 -7.83
C LYS A 24 0.86 11.96 -8.36
N ASP A 25 1.60 11.29 -7.50
CA ASP A 25 2.44 10.15 -7.89
C ASP A 25 1.60 8.95 -8.28
N ALA A 26 0.52 8.67 -7.55
CA ALA A 26 -0.42 7.60 -7.90
C ALA A 26 -1.11 7.88 -9.25
N ALA A 27 -1.59 9.10 -9.46
CA ALA A 27 -2.21 9.50 -10.73
C ALA A 27 -1.22 9.42 -11.89
N GLU A 28 0.02 9.89 -11.71
CA GLU A 28 1.06 9.82 -12.73
C GLU A 28 1.48 8.37 -13.03
N CYS A 29 1.60 7.52 -12.02
CA CYS A 29 1.88 6.09 -12.20
C CYS A 29 0.79 5.42 -13.02
N ALA A 30 -0.48 5.63 -12.67
CA ALA A 30 -1.62 5.09 -13.42
C ALA A 30 -1.62 5.57 -14.88
N ARG A 31 -1.33 6.87 -15.11
CA ARG A 31 -1.21 7.44 -16.44
C ARG A 31 -0.08 6.82 -17.26
N LEU A 32 1.10 6.64 -16.67
CA LEU A 32 2.26 6.04 -17.33
C LEU A 32 1.98 4.60 -17.76
N ILE A 33 1.32 3.83 -16.91
CA ILE A 33 0.99 2.42 -17.18
C ILE A 33 -0.26 2.30 -18.08
N GLY A 34 -1.08 3.36 -18.17
CA GLY A 34 -2.30 3.38 -18.96
C GLY A 34 -3.49 2.68 -18.33
N VAL A 35 -3.49 2.52 -17.00
CA VAL A 35 -4.57 1.85 -16.26
C VAL A 35 -5.67 2.84 -15.85
N LYS A 36 -6.90 2.34 -15.72
CA LYS A 36 -8.01 3.10 -15.17
C LYS A 36 -7.73 3.42 -13.69
N LEU A 37 -7.95 4.66 -13.28
CA LEU A 37 -7.85 5.13 -11.90
C LEU A 37 -9.12 5.86 -11.50
N ASP A 38 -9.82 5.34 -10.50
CA ASP A 38 -10.90 6.05 -9.83
C ASP A 38 -10.40 6.62 -8.49
N THR A 39 -11.04 7.70 -8.02
CA THR A 39 -10.73 8.32 -6.73
C THR A 39 -11.97 8.30 -5.85
N ILE A 40 -11.86 7.67 -4.69
CA ILE A 40 -12.93 7.53 -3.70
C ILE A 40 -12.39 7.99 -2.34
N PRO A 41 -12.63 9.26 -1.93
CA PRO A 41 -12.22 9.72 -0.61
C PRO A 41 -12.90 8.90 0.49
N ILE A 42 -12.15 8.57 1.55
CA ILE A 42 -12.67 7.76 2.67
C ILE A 42 -13.07 8.62 3.89
N LYS A 43 -12.99 9.95 3.78
CA LYS A 43 -13.29 10.85 4.90
C LYS A 43 -14.68 10.63 5.49
N ASP A 44 -15.70 10.51 4.65
CA ASP A 44 -17.09 10.32 5.11
C ASP A 44 -17.26 9.01 5.88
N ALA A 45 -16.55 7.94 5.48
CA ALA A 45 -16.56 6.69 6.23
C ALA A 45 -15.84 6.83 7.58
N MET A 46 -14.73 7.56 7.64
CA MET A 46 -14.04 7.86 8.90
C MET A 46 -14.93 8.64 9.85
N ASP A 47 -15.54 9.74 9.37
CA ASP A 47 -16.44 10.57 10.15
C ASP A 47 -17.64 9.73 10.69
N ALA A 48 -18.17 8.84 9.88
CA ALA A 48 -19.28 7.97 10.31
C ALA A 48 -18.85 7.01 11.44
N PHE A 49 -17.65 6.44 11.39
CA PHE A 49 -17.13 5.62 12.48
C PHE A 49 -16.83 6.44 13.73
N ASP A 50 -16.29 7.64 13.58
CA ASP A 50 -16.03 8.55 14.70
C ASP A 50 -17.35 8.91 15.40
N ASP A 51 -18.41 9.27 14.65
CA ASP A 51 -19.73 9.55 15.20
C ASP A 51 -20.35 8.33 15.90
N MET A 52 -20.25 7.15 15.30
CA MET A 52 -20.80 5.90 15.87
C MET A 52 -20.14 5.49 17.18
N LEU A 53 -18.85 5.76 17.34
CA LEU A 53 -18.04 5.30 18.46
C LEU A 53 -17.78 6.39 19.50
N ASN A 54 -18.18 7.63 19.23
CA ASN A 54 -17.89 8.79 20.05
C ASN A 54 -18.22 8.60 21.54
N ASP A 55 -19.41 8.09 21.84
CA ASP A 55 -19.85 7.89 23.23
C ASP A 55 -19.03 6.81 23.96
N LEU A 56 -18.54 5.81 23.21
CA LEU A 56 -17.72 4.73 23.76
C LEU A 56 -16.27 5.18 24.01
N PHE A 57 -15.78 6.13 23.21
CA PHE A 57 -14.39 6.58 23.24
C PHE A 57 -14.18 7.85 24.07
N VAL A 58 -15.23 8.34 24.75
CA VAL A 58 -15.10 9.49 25.67
C VAL A 58 -14.00 9.27 26.69
N GLY A 59 -13.05 10.20 26.74
CA GLY A 59 -11.91 10.15 27.67
C GLY A 59 -10.71 9.32 27.21
N HIS A 60 -10.77 8.72 26.02
CA HIS A 60 -9.63 8.06 25.38
C HIS A 60 -8.95 8.99 24.38
N SER A 61 -7.63 8.92 24.29
CA SER A 61 -6.84 9.62 23.27
C SER A 61 -6.81 8.83 21.98
N LEU A 62 -6.60 9.52 20.86
CA LEU A 62 -6.38 8.89 19.55
C LEU A 62 -5.14 7.98 19.59
N ASP A 63 -5.23 6.82 18.95
CA ASP A 63 -4.15 5.84 18.87
C ASP A 63 -4.19 5.07 17.53
N THR A 64 -3.68 3.85 17.49
CA THR A 64 -3.74 2.95 16.32
C THR A 64 -5.17 2.55 15.93
N THR A 65 -6.18 2.80 16.75
CA THR A 65 -7.59 2.49 16.44
C THR A 65 -8.05 3.28 15.21
N GLU A 66 -7.80 4.58 15.20
CA GLU A 66 -8.20 5.48 14.10
C GLU A 66 -7.40 5.19 12.82
N GLU A 67 -6.12 4.85 12.95
CA GLU A 67 -5.29 4.40 11.83
C GLU A 67 -5.87 3.10 11.21
N ASN A 68 -6.26 2.16 12.06
CA ASN A 68 -6.85 0.88 11.64
C ASN A 68 -8.25 1.04 11.03
N ILE A 69 -9.06 1.98 11.51
CA ILE A 69 -10.36 2.31 10.91
C ILE A 69 -10.17 2.76 9.46
N GLN A 70 -9.19 3.63 9.19
CA GLN A 70 -8.89 4.06 7.82
C GLN A 70 -8.49 2.90 6.92
N ALA A 71 -7.57 2.04 7.38
CA ALA A 71 -7.12 0.89 6.62
C ALA A 71 -8.30 -0.07 6.30
N ARG A 72 -9.19 -0.32 7.29
CA ARG A 72 -10.37 -1.17 7.13
C ARG A 72 -11.44 -0.54 6.24
N ALA A 73 -11.66 0.77 6.32
CA ALA A 73 -12.56 1.48 5.41
C ALA A 73 -12.10 1.32 3.94
N ARG A 74 -10.80 1.40 3.66
CA ARG A 74 -10.23 1.10 2.34
C ARG A 74 -10.45 -0.35 1.94
N GLY A 75 -10.16 -1.29 2.83
CA GLY A 75 -10.37 -2.71 2.59
C GLY A 75 -11.84 -3.03 2.25
N LEU A 76 -12.78 -2.51 3.05
CA LEU A 76 -14.22 -2.69 2.80
C LEU A 76 -14.65 -2.10 1.45
N THR A 77 -14.17 -0.91 1.11
CA THR A 77 -14.45 -0.25 -0.18
C THR A 77 -13.97 -1.11 -1.35
N LEU A 78 -12.75 -1.61 -1.31
CA LEU A 78 -12.21 -2.49 -2.35
C LEU A 78 -12.98 -3.81 -2.45
N MET A 79 -13.35 -4.42 -1.33
CA MET A 79 -14.14 -5.65 -1.31
C MET A 79 -15.55 -5.44 -1.86
N ALA A 80 -16.17 -4.29 -1.60
CA ALA A 80 -17.46 -3.94 -2.18
C ALA A 80 -17.39 -3.82 -3.71
N ILE A 81 -16.33 -3.15 -4.24
CA ILE A 81 -16.07 -3.06 -5.68
C ILE A 81 -15.83 -4.46 -6.27
N SER A 82 -14.99 -5.25 -5.62
CA SER A 82 -14.70 -6.64 -6.00
C SER A 82 -16.00 -7.47 -6.15
N ASN A 83 -16.83 -7.45 -5.13
CA ASN A 83 -18.08 -8.20 -5.13
C ASN A 83 -19.06 -7.71 -6.20
N LYS A 84 -19.13 -6.40 -6.40
CA LYS A 84 -20.08 -5.79 -7.36
C LYS A 84 -19.75 -6.09 -8.80
N PHE A 85 -18.44 -6.11 -9.13
CA PHE A 85 -17.97 -6.23 -10.51
C PHE A 85 -17.31 -7.57 -10.83
N GLY A 86 -17.19 -8.47 -9.86
CA GLY A 86 -16.51 -9.76 -10.03
C GLY A 86 -14.98 -9.63 -10.20
N TYR A 87 -14.40 -8.58 -9.63
CA TYR A 87 -12.94 -8.36 -9.70
C TYR A 87 -12.21 -9.07 -8.56
N ILE A 88 -10.96 -9.43 -8.80
CA ILE A 88 -10.08 -9.89 -7.73
C ILE A 88 -9.32 -8.68 -7.17
N VAL A 89 -9.32 -8.53 -5.85
CA VAL A 89 -8.50 -7.51 -5.16
C VAL A 89 -7.10 -8.06 -4.99
N LEU A 90 -6.10 -7.25 -5.37
CA LEU A 90 -4.70 -7.51 -5.12
C LEU A 90 -4.25 -6.72 -3.90
N SER A 91 -3.76 -7.40 -2.87
CA SER A 91 -3.06 -6.72 -1.78
C SER A 91 -1.60 -6.47 -2.16
N THR A 92 -1.03 -5.37 -1.64
CA THR A 92 0.29 -4.88 -2.02
C THR A 92 1.31 -4.93 -0.88
N GLY A 93 0.94 -5.49 0.27
CA GLY A 93 1.87 -5.72 1.38
C GLY A 93 3.03 -6.62 0.94
N ASN A 94 4.23 -6.26 1.36
CA ASN A 94 5.46 -6.98 1.06
C ASN A 94 5.92 -7.85 2.24
N LYS A 95 6.97 -8.66 2.03
CA LYS A 95 7.47 -9.59 3.04
C LYS A 95 7.95 -8.88 4.31
N SER A 96 8.64 -7.75 4.16
CA SER A 96 9.17 -6.98 5.30
C SER A 96 8.04 -6.49 6.21
N GLU A 97 7.03 -5.84 5.63
CA GLU A 97 5.85 -5.33 6.36
C GLU A 97 5.07 -6.47 7.02
N MET A 98 4.80 -7.55 6.29
CA MET A 98 4.05 -8.71 6.78
C MET A 98 4.78 -9.42 7.93
N SER A 99 6.11 -9.55 7.86
CA SER A 99 6.90 -10.27 8.86
C SER A 99 6.94 -9.59 10.23
N VAL A 100 6.79 -8.26 10.27
CA VAL A 100 6.81 -7.49 11.53
C VAL A 100 5.42 -7.02 11.95
N GLY A 101 4.36 -7.40 11.22
CA GLY A 101 3.00 -6.98 11.51
C GLY A 101 2.73 -5.50 11.20
N TYR A 102 3.52 -4.86 10.33
CA TYR A 102 3.26 -3.50 9.85
C TYR A 102 2.18 -3.53 8.77
N ALA A 103 1.01 -4.01 9.16
CA ALA A 103 -0.16 -4.20 8.32
C ALA A 103 -1.41 -4.26 9.19
N THR A 104 -2.56 -3.90 8.64
CA THR A 104 -3.84 -3.93 9.35
C THR A 104 -4.67 -5.13 8.90
N LEU A 105 -4.97 -6.01 9.84
CA LEU A 105 -5.86 -7.16 9.58
C LEU A 105 -7.24 -6.67 9.11
N TYR A 106 -7.75 -7.25 8.02
CA TYR A 106 -8.99 -6.82 7.35
C TYR A 106 -8.95 -5.40 6.76
N GLY A 107 -7.76 -4.80 6.68
CA GLY A 107 -7.51 -3.51 6.05
C GLY A 107 -6.72 -3.67 4.76
N ASP A 108 -5.48 -3.24 4.74
CA ASP A 108 -4.55 -3.35 3.62
C ASP A 108 -4.13 -4.79 3.28
N MET A 109 -4.42 -5.75 4.18
CA MET A 109 -4.27 -7.18 3.92
C MET A 109 -5.48 -7.79 3.18
N CYS A 110 -6.57 -7.04 2.94
CA CYS A 110 -7.72 -7.54 2.17
C CYS A 110 -7.34 -7.84 0.74
N GLY A 111 -7.79 -8.98 0.23
CA GLY A 111 -7.61 -9.33 -1.18
C GLY A 111 -7.59 -10.83 -1.42
N GLY A 112 -7.78 -11.20 -2.68
CA GLY A 112 -7.72 -12.59 -3.12
C GLY A 112 -6.31 -13.07 -3.48
N TYR A 113 -5.37 -12.12 -3.67
CA TYR A 113 -3.99 -12.44 -4.01
C TYR A 113 -3.02 -11.37 -3.53
N SER A 114 -1.96 -11.77 -2.87
CA SER A 114 -0.91 -10.90 -2.34
C SER A 114 0.37 -11.05 -3.18
N VAL A 115 0.54 -10.14 -4.14
CA VAL A 115 1.58 -10.24 -5.19
C VAL A 115 3.00 -10.17 -4.63
N LEU A 116 3.21 -9.33 -3.60
CA LEU A 116 4.54 -9.02 -3.06
C LEU A 116 4.83 -9.68 -1.72
N LYS A 117 3.95 -10.58 -1.25
CA LYS A 117 4.05 -11.15 0.10
C LYS A 117 5.37 -11.86 0.41
N ASP A 118 6.08 -12.29 -0.61
CA ASP A 118 7.36 -13.01 -0.47
C ASP A 118 8.55 -12.20 -1.02
N VAL A 119 8.37 -10.88 -1.19
CA VAL A 119 9.41 -9.98 -1.71
C VAL A 119 9.74 -8.94 -0.64
N TYR A 120 10.99 -8.84 -0.23
CA TYR A 120 11.46 -7.83 0.72
C TYR A 120 11.34 -6.40 0.17
N LYS A 121 11.14 -5.42 1.04
CA LYS A 121 10.98 -4.00 0.66
C LYS A 121 12.15 -3.48 -0.17
N THR A 122 13.37 -3.80 0.22
CA THR A 122 14.58 -3.41 -0.54
C THR A 122 14.58 -4.00 -1.94
N THR A 123 14.11 -5.24 -2.09
CA THR A 123 13.96 -5.91 -3.39
C THR A 123 12.85 -5.26 -4.22
N VAL A 124 11.74 -4.85 -3.62
CA VAL A 124 10.68 -4.09 -4.32
C VAL A 124 11.23 -2.80 -4.92
N PHE A 125 12.03 -2.04 -4.17
CA PHE A 125 12.69 -0.84 -4.69
C PHE A 125 13.69 -1.14 -5.81
N ALA A 126 14.46 -2.21 -5.67
CA ALA A 126 15.42 -2.64 -6.72
C ALA A 126 14.68 -3.02 -8.01
N LEU A 127 13.59 -3.77 -7.91
CA LEU A 127 12.74 -4.13 -9.05
C LEU A 127 12.09 -2.91 -9.70
N ALA A 128 11.66 -1.92 -8.90
CA ALA A 128 11.07 -0.68 -9.43
C ALA A 128 12.09 0.14 -10.24
N ARG A 129 13.33 0.26 -9.75
CA ARG A 129 14.44 0.91 -10.49
C ARG A 129 14.75 0.16 -11.77
N TRP A 130 14.96 -1.15 -11.66
CA TRP A 130 15.25 -2.01 -12.81
C TRP A 130 14.14 -1.92 -13.88
N ARG A 131 12.85 -1.92 -13.50
CA ARG A 131 11.74 -1.79 -14.43
C ARG A 131 11.73 -0.44 -15.15
N ASN A 132 12.16 0.63 -14.50
CA ASN A 132 12.30 1.95 -15.14
C ASN A 132 13.45 2.02 -16.16
N GLU A 133 14.46 1.21 -15.99
CA GLU A 133 15.63 1.13 -16.90
C GLU A 133 15.40 0.14 -18.03
N GLN A 134 14.68 -0.94 -17.76
CA GLN A 134 14.51 -2.05 -18.69
C GLN A 134 13.08 -2.57 -18.69
N LYS A 135 12.52 -2.77 -19.87
CA LYS A 135 11.24 -3.48 -20.04
C LYS A 135 11.51 -4.92 -20.49
N PRO A 136 11.11 -5.92 -19.69
CA PRO A 136 11.13 -7.31 -20.17
C PRO A 136 10.26 -7.50 -21.39
N SER A 137 10.67 -8.34 -22.33
CA SER A 137 9.94 -8.60 -23.57
C SER A 137 8.54 -9.17 -23.36
N CYS A 138 8.30 -9.83 -22.23
CA CYS A 138 6.99 -10.37 -21.84
C CYS A 138 6.04 -9.33 -21.23
N CYS A 139 6.53 -8.12 -20.92
CA CYS A 139 5.72 -7.09 -20.30
C CYS A 139 4.91 -6.29 -21.32
N LEU A 140 3.63 -6.04 -20.98
CA LEU A 140 2.65 -5.35 -21.83
C LEU A 140 2.58 -3.83 -21.57
N GLY A 141 3.27 -3.33 -20.56
CA GLY A 141 3.29 -1.90 -20.21
C GLY A 141 4.19 -1.06 -21.11
N PRO A 142 4.45 0.21 -20.74
CA PRO A 142 5.20 1.15 -21.55
C PRO A 142 6.65 0.72 -21.77
N ASP A 143 7.22 1.10 -22.93
CA ASP A 143 8.63 0.87 -23.27
C ASP A 143 9.58 1.79 -22.48
N THR A 144 9.03 2.83 -21.89
CA THR A 144 9.74 3.81 -21.07
C THR A 144 9.48 3.59 -19.58
N ARG A 145 9.83 4.58 -18.77
CA ARG A 145 9.58 4.60 -17.33
C ARG A 145 8.10 4.32 -17.01
N ALA A 146 7.86 3.36 -16.14
CA ALA A 146 6.53 2.97 -15.65
C ALA A 146 6.20 3.56 -14.27
N ILE A 147 7.21 3.84 -13.46
CA ILE A 147 7.07 4.24 -12.06
C ILE A 147 7.67 5.65 -11.88
N PRO A 148 6.93 6.63 -11.35
CA PRO A 148 7.48 7.94 -11.00
C PRO A 148 8.66 7.82 -10.05
N GLU A 149 9.74 8.57 -10.30
CA GLU A 149 10.99 8.51 -9.52
C GLU A 149 10.75 8.77 -8.02
N ARG A 150 9.86 9.69 -7.70
CA ARG A 150 9.55 10.02 -6.31
C ARG A 150 8.93 8.85 -5.53
N ILE A 151 8.18 7.94 -6.18
CA ILE A 151 7.68 6.71 -5.52
C ILE A 151 8.84 5.84 -5.03
N ILE A 152 9.96 5.85 -5.76
CA ILE A 152 11.16 5.05 -5.44
C ILE A 152 12.03 5.73 -4.39
N THR A 153 12.08 7.07 -4.41
CA THR A 153 13.02 7.86 -3.59
C THR A 153 12.41 8.47 -2.33
N LYS A 154 11.08 8.63 -2.29
CA LYS A 154 10.38 9.14 -1.10
C LYS A 154 10.50 8.15 0.06
N PRO A 155 10.75 8.62 1.30
CA PRO A 155 10.65 7.77 2.48
C PRO A 155 9.27 7.09 2.54
N PRO A 156 9.20 5.77 2.78
CA PRO A 156 7.95 5.06 2.93
C PRO A 156 7.11 5.60 4.09
N SER A 157 5.80 5.66 3.90
CA SER A 157 4.84 6.10 4.91
C SER A 157 3.47 5.49 4.65
N ALA A 158 2.80 5.05 5.70
CA ALA A 158 1.42 4.60 5.64
C ALA A 158 0.42 5.77 5.48
N GLU A 159 0.82 7.01 5.78
CA GLU A 159 0.01 8.24 5.69
C GLU A 159 -1.36 8.12 6.41
N LEU A 160 -1.37 7.51 7.60
CA LEU A 160 -2.57 7.30 8.42
C LEU A 160 -2.70 8.36 9.53
N LYS A 161 -1.64 9.13 9.79
CA LYS A 161 -1.58 10.27 10.71
C LYS A 161 -0.65 11.37 10.18
N PRO A 162 -0.67 12.58 10.78
CA PRO A 162 0.21 13.68 10.35
C PRO A 162 1.69 13.28 10.40
N ASP A 163 2.45 13.69 9.37
CA ASP A 163 3.91 13.57 9.27
C ASP A 163 4.48 12.16 9.51
N GLN A 164 3.67 11.12 9.34
CA GLN A 164 4.06 9.74 9.56
C GLN A 164 5.13 9.27 8.58
N THR A 165 6.10 8.50 9.10
CA THR A 165 7.05 7.70 8.33
C THR A 165 7.12 6.28 8.89
N ASP A 166 7.48 5.31 8.06
CA ASP A 166 7.62 3.91 8.53
C ASP A 166 8.72 3.81 9.58
N GLN A 167 9.76 4.66 9.50
CA GLN A 167 10.88 4.73 10.44
C GLN A 167 10.50 5.28 11.82
N ASP A 168 9.28 5.78 12.02
CA ASP A 168 8.79 6.14 13.36
C ASP A 168 8.64 4.89 14.26
N THR A 169 8.47 3.72 13.64
CA THR A 169 8.27 2.44 14.34
C THR A 169 9.20 1.33 13.88
N LEU A 170 9.74 1.42 12.65
CA LEU A 170 10.60 0.40 12.06
C LEU A 170 12.02 0.92 11.88
N PRO A 171 13.04 0.05 11.97
CA PRO A 171 14.39 0.41 11.54
C PRO A 171 14.43 0.65 10.02
N PRO A 172 15.50 1.27 9.48
CA PRO A 172 15.68 1.34 8.03
C PRO A 172 15.53 -0.03 7.37
N TYR A 173 14.86 -0.07 6.22
CA TYR A 173 14.53 -1.35 5.57
C TYR A 173 15.75 -2.17 5.17
N GLU A 174 16.89 -1.55 4.90
CA GLU A 174 18.15 -2.26 4.64
C GLU A 174 18.59 -3.10 5.86
N VAL A 175 18.40 -2.57 7.06
CA VAL A 175 18.68 -3.27 8.32
C VAL A 175 17.62 -4.31 8.59
N LEU A 176 16.34 -3.92 8.49
CA LEU A 176 15.20 -4.80 8.74
C LEU A 176 15.25 -6.04 7.86
N ASP A 177 15.41 -5.87 6.56
CA ASP A 177 15.43 -6.97 5.60
C ASP A 177 16.65 -7.89 5.82
N GLY A 178 17.80 -7.31 6.24
CA GLY A 178 18.97 -8.10 6.62
C GLY A 178 18.69 -9.01 7.82
N VAL A 179 18.08 -8.47 8.87
CA VAL A 179 17.68 -9.25 10.06
C VAL A 179 16.64 -10.31 9.72
N LEU A 180 15.61 -9.93 8.95
CA LEU A 180 14.55 -10.87 8.56
C LEU A 180 15.07 -12.03 7.70
N ARG A 181 16.05 -11.81 6.83
CA ARG A 181 16.71 -12.90 6.07
C ARG A 181 17.38 -13.89 7.01
N CYS A 182 18.16 -13.41 7.96
CA CYS A 182 18.79 -14.28 8.94
C CYS A 182 17.77 -15.09 9.74
N LEU A 183 16.67 -14.47 10.18
CA LEU A 183 15.67 -15.15 11.00
C LEU A 183 14.79 -16.12 10.19
N ILE A 184 14.37 -15.73 8.98
CA ILE A 184 13.34 -16.46 8.21
C ILE A 184 13.96 -17.42 7.21
N GLU A 185 15.00 -16.98 6.47
CA GLU A 185 15.61 -17.80 5.41
C GLU A 185 16.72 -18.71 5.95
N GLU A 186 17.49 -18.20 6.91
CA GLU A 186 18.66 -18.91 7.46
C GLU A 186 18.35 -19.57 8.81
N GLU A 187 17.15 -19.33 9.36
CA GLU A 187 16.66 -19.90 10.64
C GLU A 187 17.63 -19.67 11.82
N LEU A 188 18.35 -18.54 11.80
CA LEU A 188 19.27 -18.17 12.86
C LEU A 188 18.50 -17.74 14.12
N SER A 189 18.98 -18.15 15.29
CA SER A 189 18.44 -17.67 16.57
C SER A 189 18.91 -16.24 16.87
N VAL A 190 18.09 -15.48 17.59
CA VAL A 190 18.43 -14.17 18.14
C VAL A 190 19.45 -14.31 19.27
#